data_389e611b333b7cce76489f272c80e765
#
_entry.id   389e611b333b7cce76489f272c80e765
#
_cell.length_a   1.000
_cell.length_b   1.000
_cell.length_c   1.000
_cell.angle_alpha   90.00
_cell.angle_beta   90.00
_cell.angle_gamma   90.00
#
_symmetry.space_group_name_H-M   'P 1'
#
loop_
_entity.id
_entity.type
_entity.pdbx_description
1 polymer ?
#
loop_
_entity_poly.entity_id
_entity_poly.type
_entity_poly.pdbx_seq_one_letter_code
_entity_poly.pdbx_strand_id
1 'polypeptide(L)'
;MQVILIFIAPYDVSPERFLNLLRNAEYVCTDSFHGTAFSILNEKQFVVFNRYAENSSFSKNSRIDTLCVNFGLESRRYKNGMDLSDVVKDDIDYKAVGEKYKNLKQVTDEYLNTILREIKRRA
;
A
#
# COMPACT_ATOMS: atom_id res chain seq x y z
N MET A 1 -22.31 -2.55 -3.86
CA MET A 1 -20.87 -2.45 -3.55
C MET A 1 -20.59 -1.10 -2.91
N GLN A 2 -19.95 -1.10 -1.75
CA GLN A 2 -19.57 0.14 -1.09
C GLN A 2 -18.13 0.47 -1.45
N VAL A 3 -17.95 1.54 -2.20
CA VAL A 3 -16.64 2.07 -2.59
C VAL A 3 -16.31 3.25 -1.68
N ILE A 4 -15.14 3.24 -1.06
CA ILE A 4 -14.68 4.35 -0.25
C ILE A 4 -13.52 5.04 -0.98
N LEU A 5 -13.70 6.33 -1.22
CA LEU A 5 -12.69 7.18 -1.82
C LEU A 5 -11.84 7.79 -0.70
N ILE A 6 -10.58 7.39 -0.62
CA ILE A 6 -9.66 7.93 0.37
C ILE A 6 -8.58 8.71 -0.37
N PHE A 7 -8.90 9.95 -0.71
CA PHE A 7 -7.93 10.91 -1.22
C PHE A 7 -7.29 11.65 -0.04
N ILE A 8 -6.95 12.89 -0.18
CA ILE A 8 -6.40 13.66 0.95
C ILE A 8 -7.41 13.58 2.09
N ALA A 9 -6.98 13.00 3.20
CA ALA A 9 -7.86 12.81 4.35
C ALA A 9 -8.42 14.17 4.79
N PRO A 10 -9.74 14.30 4.97
CA PRO A 10 -10.28 15.52 5.57
C PRO A 10 -9.62 15.73 6.93
N TYR A 11 -9.31 16.97 7.25
CA TYR A 11 -8.61 17.31 8.49
C TYR A 11 -9.37 16.91 9.77
N ASP A 12 -10.65 16.59 9.65
CA ASP A 12 -11.52 16.23 10.76
C ASP A 12 -11.69 14.73 10.96
N VAL A 13 -10.97 13.90 10.19
CA VAL A 13 -11.07 12.44 10.33
C VAL A 13 -9.97 11.95 11.27
N SER A 14 -10.38 11.36 12.40
CA SER A 14 -9.45 10.74 13.34
C SER A 14 -8.83 9.47 12.74
N PRO A 15 -7.65 9.03 13.23
CA PRO A 15 -7.05 7.77 12.77
C PRO A 15 -7.98 6.57 12.95
N GLU A 16 -8.75 6.53 14.04
CA GLU A 16 -9.70 5.46 14.30
C GLU A 16 -10.82 5.44 13.27
N ARG A 17 -11.37 6.60 12.94
CA ARG A 17 -12.42 6.72 11.93
C ARG A 17 -11.90 6.34 10.55
N PHE A 18 -10.69 6.74 10.22
CA PHE A 18 -10.04 6.35 8.96
C PHE A 18 -9.95 4.83 8.84
N LEU A 19 -9.46 4.16 9.88
CA LEU A 19 -9.35 2.70 9.88
C LEU A 19 -10.71 2.02 9.80
N ASN A 20 -11.72 2.54 10.48
CA ASN A 20 -13.06 1.99 10.44
C ASN A 20 -13.68 2.13 9.05
N LEU A 21 -13.52 3.28 8.41
CA LEU A 21 -13.99 3.48 7.04
C LEU A 21 -13.32 2.48 6.09
N LEU A 22 -12.03 2.30 6.23
CA LEU A 22 -11.26 1.40 5.38
C LEU A 22 -11.68 -0.07 5.61
N ARG A 23 -11.83 -0.48 6.86
CA ARG A 23 -12.25 -1.85 7.20
C ARG A 23 -13.63 -2.20 6.64
N ASN A 24 -14.52 -1.24 6.58
CA ASN A 24 -15.89 -1.44 6.09
C ASN A 24 -16.02 -1.25 4.58
N ALA A 25 -14.96 -0.84 3.90
CA ALA A 25 -14.97 -0.66 2.46
C ALA A 25 -14.91 -2.00 1.74
N GLU A 26 -15.65 -2.13 0.65
CA GLU A 26 -15.48 -3.23 -0.27
C GLU A 26 -14.37 -2.94 -1.28
N TYR A 27 -14.20 -1.66 -1.63
CA TYR A 27 -13.19 -1.23 -2.58
C TYR A 27 -12.61 0.12 -2.13
N VAL A 28 -11.30 0.28 -2.23
CA VAL A 28 -10.61 1.50 -1.83
C VAL A 28 -9.97 2.17 -3.04
N CYS A 29 -10.24 3.45 -3.22
CA CYS A 29 -9.55 4.29 -4.20
C CYS A 29 -8.76 5.33 -3.43
N THR A 30 -7.46 5.38 -3.61
CA THR A 30 -6.60 6.24 -2.80
C THR A 30 -5.44 6.81 -3.63
N ASP A 31 -4.91 7.93 -3.19
CA ASP A 31 -3.69 8.53 -3.72
C ASP A 31 -2.58 8.61 -2.67
N SER A 32 -2.78 8.01 -1.50
CA SER A 32 -1.86 8.13 -0.39
C SER A 32 -1.10 6.84 -0.10
N PHE A 33 0.12 6.99 0.40
CA PHE A 33 0.92 5.85 0.86
C PHE A 33 0.22 5.09 1.99
N HIS A 34 -0.30 5.81 2.98
CA HIS A 34 -0.98 5.17 4.12
C HIS A 34 -2.26 4.45 3.69
N GLY A 35 -3.03 5.05 2.80
CA GLY A 35 -4.22 4.39 2.24
C GLY A 35 -3.87 3.10 1.52
N THR A 36 -2.79 3.10 0.76
CA THR A 36 -2.30 1.91 0.07
C THR A 36 -1.84 0.84 1.07
N ALA A 37 -0.99 1.22 2.02
CA ALA A 37 -0.44 0.30 3.01
C ALA A 37 -1.54 -0.35 3.86
N PHE A 38 -2.48 0.44 4.35
CA PHE A 38 -3.59 -0.10 5.15
C PHE A 38 -4.56 -0.95 4.33
N SER A 39 -4.72 -0.64 3.04
CA SER A 39 -5.51 -1.48 2.14
C SER A 39 -4.88 -2.86 1.98
N ILE A 40 -3.57 -2.93 1.84
CA ILE A 40 -2.84 -4.21 1.77
C ILE A 40 -2.99 -4.96 3.09
N LEU A 41 -2.78 -4.29 4.23
CA LEU A 41 -2.86 -4.93 5.54
C LEU A 41 -4.26 -5.47 5.85
N ASN A 42 -5.29 -4.84 5.34
CA ASN A 42 -6.68 -5.26 5.56
C ASN A 42 -7.24 -6.09 4.39
N GLU A 43 -6.38 -6.52 3.49
CA GLU A 43 -6.73 -7.37 2.34
C GLU A 43 -7.87 -6.79 1.50
N LYS A 44 -7.79 -5.48 1.19
CA LYS A 44 -8.80 -4.79 0.40
C LYS A 44 -8.48 -4.81 -1.08
N GLN A 45 -9.50 -4.87 -1.90
CA GLN A 45 -9.36 -4.55 -3.31
C GLN A 45 -9.21 -3.05 -3.45
N PHE A 46 -8.21 -2.59 -4.18
CA PHE A 46 -7.89 -1.16 -4.24
C PHE A 46 -7.26 -0.76 -5.57
N VAL A 47 -7.29 0.54 -5.82
CA VAL A 47 -6.56 1.18 -6.91
C VAL A 47 -5.90 2.45 -6.36
N VAL A 48 -4.71 2.76 -6.85
CA VAL A 48 -3.93 3.90 -6.40
C VAL A 48 -3.76 4.88 -7.55
N PHE A 49 -4.15 6.12 -7.32
CA PHE A 49 -3.97 7.22 -8.26
C PHE A 49 -2.72 8.02 -7.90
N ASN A 50 -2.14 8.70 -8.87
CA ASN A 50 -1.01 9.58 -8.62
C ASN A 50 -1.53 10.91 -8.06
N ARG A 51 -1.04 11.28 -6.87
CA ARG A 51 -1.32 12.59 -6.27
C ARG A 51 -0.57 13.71 -7.00
N TYR A 52 0.62 13.38 -7.48
CA TYR A 52 1.52 14.34 -8.13
C TYR A 52 1.74 13.93 -9.57
N ALA A 53 1.97 14.93 -10.44
CA ALA A 53 2.34 14.65 -11.83
C ALA A 53 3.63 13.83 -11.87
N GLU A 54 3.76 12.96 -12.88
CA GLU A 54 4.88 12.02 -12.96
C GLU A 54 6.25 12.69 -12.94
N ASN A 55 6.33 13.91 -13.44
CA ASN A 55 7.58 14.68 -13.54
C ASN A 55 7.77 15.73 -12.46
N SER A 56 6.83 15.87 -11.52
CA SER A 56 6.86 16.98 -10.55
C SER A 56 7.51 16.66 -9.23
N SER A 57 7.56 15.39 -8.82
CA SER A 57 8.13 15.03 -7.53
C SER A 57 8.47 13.55 -7.48
N PHE A 58 9.67 13.23 -7.89
CA PHE A 58 10.17 11.86 -7.95
C PHE A 58 10.02 11.13 -6.61
N SER A 59 10.39 11.78 -5.52
CA SER A 59 10.41 11.16 -4.20
C SER A 59 9.04 10.87 -3.60
N LYS A 60 7.99 11.60 -4.01
CA LYS A 60 6.65 11.46 -3.41
C LYS A 60 5.87 10.29 -3.95
N ASN A 61 6.05 9.96 -5.22
CA ASN A 61 5.42 8.78 -5.82
C ASN A 61 6.25 7.51 -5.61
N SER A 62 7.55 7.63 -5.41
CA SER A 62 8.47 6.49 -5.34
C SER A 62 8.20 5.57 -4.14
N ARG A 63 7.72 6.11 -3.01
CA ARG A 63 7.36 5.29 -1.83
C ARG A 63 6.22 4.34 -2.13
N ILE A 64 5.20 4.82 -2.83
CA ILE A 64 4.06 4.01 -3.23
C ILE A 64 4.49 2.98 -4.27
N ASP A 65 5.30 3.39 -5.23
CA ASP A 65 5.82 2.48 -6.26
C ASP A 65 6.64 1.34 -5.64
N THR A 66 7.51 1.66 -4.70
CA THR A 66 8.30 0.66 -3.99
C THR A 66 7.42 -0.31 -3.20
N LEU A 67 6.41 0.20 -2.52
CA LEU A 67 5.46 -0.61 -1.79
C LEU A 67 4.73 -1.59 -2.73
N CYS A 68 4.24 -1.10 -3.84
CA CYS A 68 3.53 -1.93 -4.81
C CYS A 68 4.44 -2.98 -5.44
N VAL A 69 5.68 -2.61 -5.80
CA VAL A 69 6.65 -3.56 -6.36
C VAL A 69 6.94 -4.68 -5.38
N ASN A 70 7.14 -4.36 -4.10
CA ASN A 70 7.47 -5.34 -3.08
C ASN A 70 6.38 -6.41 -2.90
N PHE A 71 5.12 -6.06 -3.17
CA PHE A 71 4.00 -6.98 -3.02
C PHE A 71 3.42 -7.46 -4.35
N GLY A 72 4.06 -7.12 -5.48
CA GLY A 72 3.58 -7.53 -6.80
C GLY A 72 2.27 -6.87 -7.19
N LEU A 73 2.05 -5.63 -6.76
CA LEU A 73 0.81 -4.90 -6.94
C LEU A 73 0.96 -3.68 -7.86
N GLU A 74 1.94 -3.71 -8.76
CA GLU A 74 2.18 -2.61 -9.72
C GLU A 74 0.95 -2.37 -10.59
N SER A 75 0.18 -3.40 -10.88
CA SER A 75 -1.03 -3.30 -11.70
C SER A 75 -2.14 -2.47 -11.04
N ARG A 76 -2.03 -2.18 -9.76
CA ARG A 76 -3.00 -1.36 -9.04
C ARG A 76 -2.74 0.13 -9.15
N ARG A 77 -1.65 0.51 -9.78
CA ARG A 77 -1.32 1.91 -10.04
C ARG A 77 -2.04 2.38 -11.29
N TYR A 78 -3.00 3.30 -11.13
CA TYR A 78 -3.64 3.96 -12.26
C TYR A 78 -2.71 5.03 -12.84
N LYS A 79 -2.52 5.00 -14.15
CA LYS A 79 -1.72 5.99 -14.86
C LYS A 79 -2.56 6.65 -15.95
N ASN A 80 -2.23 7.89 -16.28
CA ASN A 80 -2.92 8.63 -17.34
C ASN A 80 -2.89 7.82 -18.65
N GLY A 81 -4.05 7.77 -19.31
CA GLY A 81 -4.22 7.02 -20.54
C GLY A 81 -4.67 5.59 -20.36
N MET A 82 -4.69 5.07 -19.14
CA MET A 82 -5.23 3.76 -18.84
C MET A 82 -6.75 3.82 -18.70
N ASP A 83 -7.41 2.72 -19.02
CA ASP A 83 -8.82 2.54 -18.70
C ASP A 83 -8.93 2.00 -17.26
N LEU A 84 -9.65 2.70 -16.41
CA LEU A 84 -9.84 2.29 -15.03
C LEU A 84 -10.46 0.88 -14.93
N SER A 85 -11.34 0.52 -15.86
CA SER A 85 -11.95 -0.80 -15.87
C SER A 85 -10.92 -1.91 -16.06
N ASP A 86 -9.82 -1.65 -16.76
CA ASP A 86 -8.74 -2.63 -16.92
C ASP A 86 -7.96 -2.84 -15.62
N VAL A 87 -7.82 -1.80 -14.81
CA VAL A 87 -7.14 -1.89 -13.52
C VAL A 87 -7.95 -2.68 -12.51
N VAL A 88 -9.26 -2.44 -12.45
CA VAL A 88 -10.14 -3.05 -11.45
C VAL A 88 -10.74 -4.38 -11.90
N LYS A 89 -10.46 -4.80 -13.11
CA LYS A 89 -11.02 -5.99 -13.74
C LYS A 89 -10.70 -7.27 -12.96
N ASP A 90 -9.46 -7.42 -12.52
CA ASP A 90 -9.00 -8.59 -11.81
C ASP A 90 -8.85 -8.27 -10.32
N ASP A 91 -9.26 -9.23 -9.48
CA ASP A 91 -9.09 -9.10 -8.04
C ASP A 91 -7.65 -9.38 -7.64
N ILE A 92 -7.22 -8.73 -6.56
CA ILE A 92 -5.91 -8.99 -5.96
C ILE A 92 -5.92 -10.38 -5.34
N ASP A 93 -4.90 -11.18 -5.65
CA ASP A 93 -4.68 -12.47 -4.98
C ASP A 93 -3.90 -12.22 -3.69
N TYR A 94 -4.62 -12.10 -2.57
CA TYR A 94 -3.99 -11.84 -1.28
C TYR A 94 -3.23 -13.03 -0.71
N LYS A 95 -3.43 -14.22 -1.25
CA LYS A 95 -2.61 -15.37 -0.88
C LYS A 95 -1.17 -15.17 -1.35
N ALA A 96 -1.00 -14.73 -2.60
CA ALA A 96 0.31 -14.41 -3.16
C ALA A 96 0.95 -13.22 -2.43
N VAL A 97 0.16 -12.20 -2.09
CA VAL A 97 0.62 -11.04 -1.32
C VAL A 97 1.11 -11.47 0.05
N GLY A 98 0.39 -12.37 0.71
CA GLY A 98 0.76 -12.90 2.02
C GLY A 98 2.09 -13.65 2.00
N GLU A 99 2.36 -14.39 0.94
CA GLU A 99 3.64 -15.08 0.78
C GLU A 99 4.80 -14.09 0.62
N LYS A 100 4.61 -13.04 -0.17
CA LYS A 100 5.61 -11.98 -0.30
C LYS A 100 5.84 -11.25 1.02
N TYR A 101 4.79 -11.00 1.77
CA TYR A 101 4.88 -10.40 3.09
C TYR A 101 5.72 -11.25 4.05
N LYS A 102 5.48 -12.56 4.09
CA LYS A 102 6.27 -13.48 4.92
C LYS A 102 7.74 -13.46 4.55
N ASN A 103 8.06 -13.46 3.28
CA ASN A 103 9.45 -13.42 2.82
C ASN A 103 10.14 -12.12 3.21
N LEU A 104 9.47 -10.98 3.04
CA LEU A 104 10.00 -9.68 3.44
C LEU A 104 10.19 -9.59 4.95
N LYS A 105 9.25 -10.10 5.71
CA LYS A 105 9.33 -10.13 7.17
C LYS A 105 10.51 -10.97 7.64
N GLN A 106 10.72 -12.14 7.02
CA GLN A 106 11.82 -13.01 7.36
C GLN A 106 13.17 -12.33 7.13
N VAL A 107 13.35 -11.69 5.97
CA VAL A 107 14.57 -10.94 5.65
C VAL A 107 14.80 -9.82 6.66
N THR A 108 13.75 -9.08 7.00
CA THR A 108 13.82 -8.00 7.98
C THR A 108 14.20 -8.53 9.37
N ASP A 109 13.57 -9.61 9.81
CA ASP A 109 13.84 -10.22 11.10
C ASP A 109 15.29 -10.72 11.19
N GLU A 110 15.79 -11.35 10.14
CA GLU A 110 17.20 -11.80 10.07
C GLU A 110 18.17 -10.61 10.16
N TYR A 111 17.87 -9.55 9.45
CA TYR A 111 18.68 -8.34 9.48
C TYR A 111 18.71 -7.71 10.88
N LEU A 112 17.53 -7.58 11.50
CA LEU A 112 17.42 -7.04 12.85
C LEU A 112 18.14 -7.90 13.87
N ASN A 113 18.03 -9.22 13.77
CA ASN A 113 18.73 -10.16 14.66
C ASN A 113 20.25 -10.04 14.52
N THR A 114 20.74 -9.86 13.30
CA THR A 114 22.17 -9.63 13.05
C THR A 114 22.63 -8.35 13.73
N ILE A 115 21.88 -7.27 13.61
CA ILE A 115 22.20 -5.99 14.26
C ILE A 115 22.20 -6.14 15.78
N LEU A 116 21.19 -6.81 16.34
CA LEU A 116 21.09 -7.02 17.79
C LEU A 116 22.25 -7.85 18.34
N ARG A 117 22.67 -8.89 17.64
CA ARG A 117 23.86 -9.67 18.02
C ARG A 117 25.12 -8.81 18.03
N GLU A 118 25.28 -7.97 17.02
CA GLU A 118 26.45 -7.09 16.93
C GLU A 118 26.46 -6.07 18.08
N ILE A 119 25.31 -5.50 18.42
CA ILE A 119 25.19 -4.58 19.55
C ILE A 119 25.54 -5.29 20.87
N LYS A 120 25.02 -6.49 21.09
CA LYS A 120 25.34 -7.27 22.30
C LYS A 120 26.79 -7.63 22.40
N ARG A 121 27.43 -7.95 21.27
CA ARG A 121 28.86 -8.30 21.25
C ARG A 121 29.72 -7.12 21.66
N ARG A 122 29.31 -5.90 21.33
CA ARG A 122 30.08 -4.67 21.64
C ARG A 122 29.82 -4.12 23.04
N ALA A 123 28.76 -4.60 23.70
CA ALA A 123 28.38 -4.12 25.03
C ALA A 123 29.31 -4.66 26.12
#